data_b6be571822147be92178e47c36b40d2c
#
_entry.id   b6be571822147be92178e47c36b40d2c
#
_cell.length_a   1.000
_cell.length_b   1.000
_cell.length_c   1.000
_cell.angle_alpha   90.00
_cell.angle_beta   90.00
_cell.angle_gamma   90.00
#
_symmetry.space_group_name_H-M   'P 1'
#
loop_
_entity.id
_entity.type
_entity.pdbx_description
1 polymer ?
#
loop_
_entity_poly.entity_id
_entity_poly.type
_entity_poly.pdbx_seq_one_letter_code
_entity_poly.pdbx_strand_id
1 'polypeptide(L)'
;WPIMFNRTLSEKLGVLTFWVFFIGFHLTFFVQHFLGLMGMPRRVFTYMADQGWDTFNFISTIGALMMGVGVILLVINVLLSIKSAPVNRRDYWGDGRSLEWALETPLPFYNFKQTPLIRGYDPYWIEKQEGNKEGMVYAEPLGDIHMPNNSILPLVMSIGTFIAAFGALYSPWGDQAIAGTAESLSATGSLALLIGGLGLTVACMIIRSFKDDLGFHVHKEEVIQIEKELAEFRAKGGKR
;
A
#
# COMPACT_ATOMS: atom_id res chain seq x y z
N TRP A 1 -4.10 -8.47 -4.23
CA TRP A 1 -5.38 -8.88 -3.62
C TRP A 1 -5.43 -10.39 -3.41
N PRO A 2 -5.12 -11.27 -4.40
CA PRO A 2 -5.08 -12.72 -4.19
C PRO A 2 -4.14 -13.16 -3.08
N ILE A 3 -2.94 -12.60 -3.03
CA ILE A 3 -1.93 -12.93 -2.02
C ILE A 3 -2.40 -12.54 -0.61
N MET A 4 -2.97 -11.33 -0.44
CA MET A 4 -3.37 -10.82 0.87
C MET A 4 -4.65 -11.46 1.41
N PHE A 5 -5.64 -11.66 0.54
CA PHE A 5 -7.00 -12.05 0.95
C PHE A 5 -7.43 -13.43 0.42
N ASN A 6 -6.57 -14.09 -0.33
CA ASN A 6 -6.88 -15.36 -0.98
C ASN A 6 -8.16 -15.32 -1.86
N ARG A 7 -8.43 -14.17 -2.47
CA ARG A 7 -9.62 -13.89 -3.29
C ARG A 7 -9.23 -13.07 -4.49
N THR A 8 -10.11 -13.01 -5.50
CA THR A 8 -9.88 -12.21 -6.71
C THR A 8 -10.88 -11.09 -6.85
N LEU A 9 -10.44 -10.02 -7.46
CA LEU A 9 -11.30 -8.97 -7.98
C LEU A 9 -11.87 -9.41 -9.33
N SER A 10 -13.03 -8.86 -9.69
CA SER A 10 -13.61 -9.07 -11.02
C SER A 10 -12.80 -8.35 -12.08
N GLU A 11 -12.23 -9.08 -13.03
CA GLU A 11 -11.47 -8.51 -14.16
C GLU A 11 -12.32 -7.52 -14.98
N LYS A 12 -13.60 -7.86 -15.24
CA LYS A 12 -14.50 -6.98 -16.01
C LYS A 12 -14.71 -5.63 -15.31
N LEU A 13 -14.96 -5.65 -13.99
CA LEU A 13 -15.06 -4.41 -13.22
C LEU A 13 -13.72 -3.69 -13.11
N GLY A 14 -12.62 -4.42 -13.03
CA GLY A 14 -11.27 -3.87 -13.05
C GLY A 14 -10.97 -3.08 -14.31
N VAL A 15 -11.24 -3.67 -15.48
CA VAL A 15 -11.08 -3.02 -16.78
C VAL A 15 -11.99 -1.79 -16.92
N LEU A 16 -13.25 -1.89 -16.47
CA LEU A 16 -14.16 -0.75 -16.47
C LEU A 16 -13.65 0.37 -15.57
N THR A 17 -13.23 0.05 -14.36
CA THR A 17 -12.63 1.00 -13.41
C THR A 17 -11.42 1.70 -14.01
N PHE A 18 -10.52 0.92 -14.63
CA PHE A 18 -9.33 1.47 -15.29
C PHE A 18 -9.71 2.51 -16.36
N TRP A 19 -10.61 2.18 -17.29
CA TRP A 19 -10.94 3.10 -18.38
C TRP A 19 -11.68 4.35 -17.89
N VAL A 20 -12.63 4.20 -16.95
CA VAL A 20 -13.34 5.35 -16.37
C VAL A 20 -12.37 6.27 -15.65
N PHE A 21 -11.48 5.70 -14.84
CA PHE A 21 -10.48 6.48 -14.08
C PHE A 21 -9.45 7.12 -15.03
N PHE A 22 -8.94 6.38 -16.02
CA PHE A 22 -7.95 6.84 -16.97
C PHE A 22 -8.47 8.02 -17.80
N ILE A 23 -9.67 7.89 -18.38
CA ILE A 23 -10.30 8.96 -19.15
C ILE A 23 -10.57 10.17 -18.24
N GLY A 24 -11.13 9.94 -17.05
CA GLY A 24 -11.39 10.97 -16.06
C GLY A 24 -10.12 11.73 -15.66
N PHE A 25 -9.02 11.01 -15.45
CA PHE A 25 -7.70 11.61 -15.14
C PHE A 25 -7.25 12.56 -16.26
N HIS A 26 -7.34 12.12 -17.52
CA HIS A 26 -6.93 12.95 -18.64
C HIS A 26 -7.83 14.17 -18.82
N LEU A 27 -9.13 14.03 -18.68
CA LEU A 27 -10.07 15.15 -18.72
C LEU A 27 -9.85 16.12 -17.57
N THR A 28 -9.42 15.64 -16.41
CA THR A 28 -9.13 16.50 -15.26
C THR A 28 -7.82 17.25 -15.43
N PHE A 29 -6.72 16.54 -15.64
CA PHE A 29 -5.38 17.12 -15.53
C PHE A 29 -4.79 17.59 -16.85
N PHE A 30 -5.04 16.89 -17.96
CA PHE A 30 -4.49 17.28 -19.25
C PHE A 30 -5.07 18.62 -19.73
N VAL A 31 -6.37 18.83 -19.48
CA VAL A 31 -7.07 20.07 -19.83
C VAL A 31 -6.52 21.29 -19.06
N GLN A 32 -6.00 21.09 -17.84
CA GLN A 32 -5.38 22.18 -17.04
C GLN A 32 -4.13 22.76 -17.71
N HIS A 33 -3.45 22.01 -18.58
CA HIS A 33 -2.31 22.55 -19.33
C HIS A 33 -2.77 23.63 -20.31
N PHE A 34 -3.91 23.45 -20.98
CA PHE A 34 -4.47 24.46 -21.87
C PHE A 34 -4.89 25.71 -21.10
N LEU A 35 -5.49 25.55 -19.91
CA LEU A 35 -5.81 26.66 -19.01
C LEU A 35 -4.58 27.44 -18.61
N GLY A 36 -3.48 26.73 -18.29
CA GLY A 36 -2.21 27.36 -17.99
C GLY A 36 -1.63 28.17 -19.16
N LEU A 37 -1.73 27.65 -20.40
CA LEU A 37 -1.34 28.38 -21.62
C LEU A 37 -2.24 29.59 -21.89
N MET A 38 -3.49 29.55 -21.47
CA MET A 38 -4.44 30.67 -21.54
C MET A 38 -4.24 31.71 -20.40
N GLY A 39 -3.21 31.51 -19.57
CA GLY A 39 -2.86 32.46 -18.50
C GLY A 39 -3.51 32.22 -17.15
N MET A 40 -4.20 31.10 -16.93
CA MET A 40 -4.77 30.77 -15.62
C MET A 40 -3.66 30.48 -14.60
N PRO A 41 -3.54 31.25 -13.50
CA PRO A 41 -2.55 30.99 -12.44
C PRO A 41 -2.86 29.71 -11.66
N ARG A 42 -1.87 29.19 -10.95
CA ARG A 42 -2.07 28.08 -10.01
C ARG A 42 -2.93 28.52 -8.80
N ARG A 43 -3.65 27.58 -8.20
CA ARG A 43 -4.41 27.75 -6.94
C ARG A 43 -5.54 28.78 -7.04
N VAL A 44 -6.09 28.96 -8.23
CA VAL A 44 -7.28 29.79 -8.42
C VAL A 44 -8.50 29.03 -7.93
N PHE A 45 -9.23 29.57 -6.95
CA PHE A 45 -10.46 28.98 -6.42
C PHE A 45 -11.72 29.61 -7.02
N THR A 46 -11.59 30.85 -7.55
CA THR A 46 -12.64 31.55 -8.28
C THR A 46 -12.03 32.52 -9.26
N TYR A 47 -12.76 32.87 -10.31
CA TYR A 47 -12.32 33.81 -11.34
C TYR A 47 -13.54 34.60 -11.87
N MET A 48 -13.27 35.72 -12.50
CA MET A 48 -14.32 36.55 -13.11
C MET A 48 -14.87 35.92 -14.39
N ALA A 49 -16.12 36.20 -14.71
CA ALA A 49 -16.68 35.93 -16.02
C ALA A 49 -15.79 36.55 -17.13
N ASP A 50 -15.85 36.03 -18.33
CA ASP A 50 -15.14 36.50 -19.52
C ASP A 50 -13.62 36.26 -19.57
N GLN A 51 -13.06 35.45 -18.64
CA GLN A 51 -11.66 35.00 -18.74
C GLN A 51 -11.44 33.92 -19.79
N GLY A 52 -12.50 33.34 -20.35
CA GLY A 52 -12.44 32.26 -21.32
C GLY A 52 -12.06 30.89 -20.75
N TRP A 53 -12.03 30.73 -19.43
CA TRP A 53 -11.57 29.50 -18.77
C TRP A 53 -12.72 28.51 -18.44
N ASP A 54 -13.98 28.92 -18.61
CA ASP A 54 -15.16 28.17 -18.15
C ASP A 54 -15.27 26.80 -18.77
N THR A 55 -15.13 26.70 -20.09
CA THR A 55 -15.29 25.43 -20.83
C THR A 55 -14.26 24.39 -20.36
N PHE A 56 -13.01 24.77 -20.24
CA PHE A 56 -11.95 23.85 -19.82
C PHE A 56 -12.08 23.46 -18.34
N ASN A 57 -12.44 24.39 -17.47
CA ASN A 57 -12.73 24.09 -16.07
C ASN A 57 -13.95 23.16 -15.92
N PHE A 58 -14.98 23.33 -16.75
CA PHE A 58 -16.13 22.45 -16.78
C PHE A 58 -15.76 21.04 -17.21
N ILE A 59 -14.95 20.89 -18.29
CA ILE A 59 -14.41 19.59 -18.72
C ILE A 59 -13.59 18.94 -17.61
N SER A 60 -12.73 19.71 -16.94
CA SER A 60 -11.93 19.24 -15.80
C SER A 60 -12.82 18.76 -14.66
N THR A 61 -13.92 19.43 -14.39
CA THR A 61 -14.90 19.01 -13.36
C THR A 61 -15.59 17.69 -13.73
N ILE A 62 -15.98 17.53 -15.00
CA ILE A 62 -16.52 16.25 -15.48
C ILE A 62 -15.49 15.13 -15.29
N GLY A 63 -14.22 15.39 -15.63
CA GLY A 63 -13.14 14.42 -15.40
C GLY A 63 -12.99 14.03 -13.93
N ALA A 64 -13.05 14.99 -13.03
CA ALA A 64 -12.98 14.74 -11.58
C ALA A 64 -14.16 13.87 -11.09
N LEU A 65 -15.38 14.13 -11.57
CA LEU A 65 -16.54 13.29 -11.27
C LEU A 65 -16.37 11.87 -11.81
N MET A 66 -15.83 11.71 -13.01
CA MET A 66 -15.52 10.40 -13.58
C MET A 66 -14.49 9.64 -12.72
N MET A 67 -13.45 10.31 -12.23
CA MET A 67 -12.48 9.69 -11.30
C MET A 67 -13.19 9.23 -10.03
N GLY A 68 -14.09 10.04 -9.47
CA GLY A 68 -14.92 9.66 -8.32
C GLY A 68 -15.74 8.39 -8.59
N VAL A 69 -16.38 8.29 -9.75
CA VAL A 69 -17.10 7.09 -10.19
C VAL A 69 -16.13 5.89 -10.30
N GLY A 70 -14.92 6.09 -10.83
CA GLY A 70 -13.89 5.04 -10.90
C GLY A 70 -13.52 4.50 -9.51
N VAL A 71 -13.37 5.37 -8.50
CA VAL A 71 -13.12 4.96 -7.12
C VAL A 71 -14.31 4.15 -6.56
N ILE A 72 -15.54 4.58 -6.80
CA ILE A 72 -16.75 3.86 -6.36
C ILE A 72 -16.79 2.46 -6.99
N LEU A 73 -16.50 2.33 -8.28
CA LEU A 73 -16.43 1.03 -8.97
C LEU A 73 -15.37 0.12 -8.34
N LEU A 74 -14.20 0.67 -7.98
CA LEU A 74 -13.16 -0.09 -7.29
C LEU A 74 -13.67 -0.60 -5.92
N VAL A 75 -14.30 0.27 -5.14
CA VAL A 75 -14.87 -0.12 -3.83
C VAL A 75 -15.92 -1.22 -4.00
N ILE A 76 -16.81 -1.09 -4.98
CA ILE A 76 -17.81 -2.13 -5.30
C ILE A 76 -17.11 -3.44 -5.65
N ASN A 77 -16.06 -3.41 -6.49
CA ASN A 77 -15.31 -4.61 -6.86
C ASN A 77 -14.67 -5.28 -5.63
N VAL A 78 -14.11 -4.49 -4.74
CA VAL A 78 -13.55 -4.97 -3.45
C VAL A 78 -14.64 -5.62 -2.60
N LEU A 79 -15.79 -4.98 -2.41
CA LEU A 79 -16.90 -5.52 -1.62
C LEU A 79 -17.46 -6.82 -2.21
N LEU A 80 -17.61 -6.89 -3.52
CA LEU A 80 -18.06 -8.11 -4.21
C LEU A 80 -17.04 -9.24 -4.07
N SER A 81 -15.75 -8.93 -4.06
CA SER A 81 -14.69 -9.92 -3.92
C SER A 81 -14.71 -10.65 -2.57
N ILE A 82 -15.26 -10.02 -1.52
CA ILE A 82 -15.39 -10.64 -0.18
C ILE A 82 -16.24 -11.92 -0.24
N LYS A 83 -17.18 -11.99 -1.17
CA LYS A 83 -18.06 -13.15 -1.40
C LYS A 83 -17.53 -14.12 -2.47
N SER A 84 -16.40 -13.78 -3.13
CA SER A 84 -15.83 -14.67 -4.16
C SER A 84 -15.22 -15.94 -3.56
N ALA A 85 -15.06 -16.96 -4.39
CA ALA A 85 -14.41 -18.20 -3.95
C ALA A 85 -12.92 -17.97 -3.64
N PRO A 86 -12.34 -18.69 -2.66
CA PRO A 86 -10.90 -18.67 -2.41
C PRO A 86 -10.11 -19.15 -3.62
N VAL A 87 -8.94 -18.54 -3.83
CA VAL A 87 -8.05 -18.85 -4.95
C VAL A 87 -7.28 -20.14 -4.71
N ASN A 88 -6.69 -20.29 -3.53
CA ASN A 88 -5.92 -21.46 -3.06
C ASN A 88 -4.87 -21.95 -4.07
N ARG A 89 -4.24 -21.04 -4.82
CA ARG A 89 -3.19 -21.37 -5.78
C ARG A 89 -2.14 -20.27 -5.89
N ARG A 90 -1.00 -20.63 -6.43
CA ARG A 90 0.04 -19.66 -6.83
C ARG A 90 -0.29 -19.06 -8.19
N ASP A 91 0.38 -17.97 -8.53
CA ASP A 91 0.37 -17.34 -9.85
C ASP A 91 -1.02 -17.31 -10.51
N TYR A 92 -1.88 -16.48 -9.96
CA TYR A 92 -3.29 -16.43 -10.32
C TYR A 92 -3.53 -16.17 -11.83
N TRP A 93 -2.73 -15.29 -12.42
CA TRP A 93 -2.86 -14.93 -13.85
C TRP A 93 -2.01 -15.80 -14.77
N GLY A 94 -1.04 -16.53 -14.25
CA GLY A 94 -0.17 -17.43 -15.03
C GLY A 94 1.07 -16.75 -15.63
N ASP A 95 1.23 -15.45 -15.48
CA ASP A 95 2.32 -14.64 -16.01
C ASP A 95 3.28 -14.10 -14.93
N GLY A 96 3.14 -14.57 -13.70
CA GLY A 96 3.99 -14.20 -12.57
C GLY A 96 5.47 -14.50 -12.85
N ARG A 97 6.34 -13.53 -12.53
CA ARG A 97 7.78 -13.60 -12.78
C ARG A 97 8.62 -13.59 -11.51
N SER A 98 8.19 -12.82 -10.54
CA SER A 98 8.85 -12.58 -9.28
C SER A 98 8.43 -13.58 -8.19
N LEU A 99 9.17 -13.57 -7.06
CA LEU A 99 9.07 -14.59 -6.01
C LEU A 99 7.70 -14.63 -5.31
N GLU A 100 7.01 -13.51 -5.19
CA GLU A 100 5.70 -13.47 -4.54
C GLU A 100 4.65 -14.34 -5.25
N TRP A 101 4.80 -14.56 -6.55
CA TRP A 101 3.91 -15.42 -7.34
C TRP A 101 4.25 -16.91 -7.25
N ALA A 102 5.43 -17.23 -6.72
CA ALA A 102 5.83 -18.61 -6.47
C ALA A 102 5.14 -19.25 -5.26
N LEU A 103 4.53 -18.42 -4.41
CA LEU A 103 3.88 -18.85 -3.18
C LEU A 103 2.41 -19.20 -3.41
N GLU A 104 1.94 -20.23 -2.73
CA GLU A 104 0.52 -20.60 -2.72
C GLU A 104 -0.25 -19.79 -1.68
N THR A 105 -1.49 -19.41 -1.99
CA THR A 105 -2.40 -18.74 -1.06
C THR A 105 -3.26 -19.75 -0.29
N PRO A 106 -3.58 -19.51 1.00
CA PRO A 106 -3.03 -18.46 1.88
C PRO A 106 -1.55 -18.67 2.19
N LEU A 107 -0.83 -17.56 2.44
CA LEU A 107 0.59 -17.60 2.75
C LEU A 107 0.85 -18.00 4.21
N PRO A 108 1.91 -18.78 4.49
CA PRO A 108 2.44 -18.87 5.84
C PRO A 108 3.08 -17.54 6.26
N PHE A 109 3.13 -17.24 7.54
CA PHE A 109 3.68 -15.97 8.04
C PHE A 109 5.19 -15.79 7.79
N TYR A 110 5.91 -16.86 7.57
CA TYR A 110 7.34 -16.86 7.23
C TYR A 110 7.61 -16.79 5.71
N ASN A 111 6.58 -16.77 4.87
CA ASN A 111 6.60 -16.80 3.40
C ASN A 111 7.20 -18.09 2.81
N PHE A 112 8.51 -18.26 2.83
CA PHE A 112 9.21 -19.42 2.31
C PHE A 112 9.69 -20.33 3.45
N LYS A 113 9.36 -21.62 3.37
CA LYS A 113 9.86 -22.63 4.32
C LYS A 113 11.37 -22.87 4.22
N GLN A 114 11.96 -22.51 3.08
CA GLN A 114 13.40 -22.63 2.80
C GLN A 114 13.83 -21.45 1.93
N THR A 115 15.12 -21.11 1.95
CA THR A 115 15.67 -20.05 1.10
C THR A 115 15.58 -20.44 -0.37
N PRO A 116 14.86 -19.70 -1.22
CA PRO A 116 14.79 -20.00 -2.64
C PRO A 116 16.12 -19.71 -3.35
N LEU A 117 16.49 -20.55 -4.30
CA LEU A 117 17.67 -20.34 -5.13
C LEU A 117 17.36 -19.32 -6.24
N ILE A 118 18.03 -18.16 -6.19
CA ILE A 118 17.85 -17.10 -7.17
C ILE A 118 18.84 -17.24 -8.31
N ARG A 119 18.35 -17.55 -9.51
CA ARG A 119 19.17 -17.78 -10.71
C ARG A 119 19.11 -16.65 -11.74
N GLY A 120 18.38 -15.57 -11.46
CA GLY A 120 18.25 -14.40 -12.33
C GLY A 120 17.24 -13.37 -11.87
N TYR A 121 16.97 -12.36 -12.69
CA TYR A 121 16.07 -11.25 -12.38
C TYR A 121 14.59 -11.66 -12.25
N ASP A 122 14.17 -12.65 -13.04
CA ASP A 122 12.81 -13.20 -13.03
C ASP A 122 12.83 -14.64 -12.48
N PRO A 123 13.11 -14.86 -11.18
CA PRO A 123 13.46 -16.17 -10.65
C PRO A 123 12.33 -17.20 -10.82
N TYR A 124 11.10 -16.81 -10.55
CA TYR A 124 9.96 -17.71 -10.71
C TYR A 124 9.64 -18.02 -12.19
N TRP A 125 9.85 -17.04 -13.08
CA TRP A 125 9.71 -17.27 -14.51
C TRP A 125 10.70 -18.30 -15.04
N ILE A 126 11.95 -18.25 -14.58
CA ILE A 126 12.99 -19.24 -14.93
C ILE A 126 12.53 -20.64 -14.52
N GLU A 127 12.04 -20.81 -13.30
CA GLU A 127 11.54 -22.10 -12.81
C GLU A 127 10.39 -22.63 -13.68
N LYS A 128 9.46 -21.74 -14.08
CA LYS A 128 8.35 -22.12 -14.98
C LYS A 128 8.84 -22.57 -16.35
N GLN A 129 9.84 -21.88 -16.92
CA GLN A 129 10.44 -22.22 -18.22
C GLN A 129 11.12 -23.59 -18.17
N GLU A 130 11.73 -23.94 -17.04
CA GLU A 130 12.36 -25.25 -16.81
C GLU A 130 11.35 -26.35 -16.44
N GLY A 131 10.07 -26.02 -16.37
CA GLY A 131 9.00 -26.97 -16.08
C GLY A 131 8.88 -27.37 -14.61
N ASN A 132 9.45 -26.58 -13.69
CA ASN A 132 9.32 -26.81 -12.26
C ASN A 132 7.91 -26.47 -11.77
N LYS A 133 7.06 -27.49 -11.59
CA LYS A 133 5.68 -27.35 -11.13
C LYS A 133 5.58 -27.05 -9.63
N GLU A 134 6.64 -27.31 -8.87
CA GLU A 134 6.66 -27.10 -7.41
C GLU A 134 6.94 -25.65 -7.01
N GLY A 135 7.25 -24.78 -7.98
CA GLY A 135 7.42 -23.34 -7.82
C GLY A 135 8.87 -22.91 -7.78
N MET A 136 9.61 -23.14 -6.71
CA MET A 136 11.01 -22.71 -6.58
C MET A 136 11.91 -23.88 -6.19
N VAL A 137 13.14 -23.88 -6.71
CA VAL A 137 14.24 -24.68 -6.17
C VAL A 137 14.76 -23.98 -4.91
N TYR A 138 15.12 -24.74 -3.91
CA TYR A 138 15.62 -24.23 -2.65
C TYR A 138 17.13 -24.45 -2.52
N ALA A 139 17.82 -23.44 -1.97
CA ALA A 139 19.28 -23.46 -1.81
C ALA A 139 19.74 -24.33 -0.64
N GLU A 140 18.92 -24.46 0.40
CA GLU A 140 19.26 -25.08 1.66
C GLU A 140 18.22 -26.10 2.11
N PRO A 141 18.59 -27.12 2.89
CA PRO A 141 17.61 -28.02 3.49
C PRO A 141 16.72 -27.29 4.50
N LEU A 142 15.56 -27.86 4.78
CA LEU A 142 14.63 -27.30 5.76
C LEU A 142 15.28 -27.22 7.15
N GLY A 143 15.36 -26.01 7.69
CA GLY A 143 15.88 -25.69 9.02
C GLY A 143 14.93 -24.80 9.80
N ASP A 144 15.39 -24.32 10.95
CA ASP A 144 14.66 -23.34 11.75
C ASP A 144 14.64 -21.99 11.04
N ILE A 145 13.49 -21.30 11.11
CA ILE A 145 13.30 -19.99 10.48
C ILE A 145 13.36 -18.92 11.56
N HIS A 146 14.29 -17.99 11.43
CA HIS A 146 14.39 -16.84 12.31
C HIS A 146 13.41 -15.75 11.87
N MET A 147 12.55 -15.30 12.78
CA MET A 147 11.55 -14.25 12.56
C MET A 147 11.72 -13.10 13.55
N PRO A 148 11.55 -11.84 13.12
CA PRO A 148 11.61 -10.70 14.03
C PRO A 148 10.37 -10.65 14.94
N ASN A 149 10.56 -10.17 16.17
CA ASN A 149 9.44 -9.90 17.06
C ASN A 149 8.58 -8.72 16.59
N ASN A 150 7.30 -8.79 16.88
CA ASN A 150 6.39 -7.68 16.64
C ASN A 150 6.72 -6.50 17.58
N SER A 151 6.72 -5.28 17.05
CA SER A 151 7.00 -4.07 17.80
C SER A 151 5.96 -2.99 17.50
N ILE A 152 5.45 -2.36 18.55
CA ILE A 152 4.57 -1.19 18.46
C ILE A 152 5.35 0.13 18.32
N LEU A 153 6.67 0.11 18.58
CA LEU A 153 7.50 1.33 18.57
C LEU A 153 7.42 2.14 17.27
N PRO A 154 7.41 1.53 16.06
CA PRO A 154 7.25 2.30 14.82
C PRO A 154 5.94 3.10 14.77
N LEU A 155 4.84 2.53 15.28
CA LEU A 155 3.56 3.23 15.36
C LEU A 155 3.64 4.42 16.32
N VAL A 156 4.22 4.23 17.52
CA VAL A 156 4.40 5.32 18.48
C VAL A 156 5.32 6.41 17.94
N MET A 157 6.40 6.03 17.23
CA MET A 157 7.28 6.99 16.52
C MET A 157 6.52 7.81 15.48
N SER A 158 5.65 7.19 14.70
CA SER A 158 4.87 7.91 13.68
C SER A 158 3.90 8.91 14.31
N ILE A 159 3.27 8.55 15.44
CA ILE A 159 2.43 9.46 16.22
C ILE A 159 3.26 10.63 16.76
N GLY A 160 4.44 10.35 17.31
CA GLY A 160 5.36 11.40 17.81
C GLY A 160 5.77 12.36 16.69
N THR A 161 6.14 11.84 15.52
CA THR A 161 6.49 12.63 14.35
C THR A 161 5.30 13.46 13.85
N PHE A 162 4.09 12.88 13.84
CA PHE A 162 2.86 13.59 13.48
C PHE A 162 2.58 14.76 14.44
N ILE A 163 2.68 14.55 15.76
CA ILE A 163 2.50 15.61 16.77
C ILE A 163 3.54 16.71 16.57
N ALA A 164 4.81 16.34 16.34
CA ALA A 164 5.87 17.31 16.09
C ALA A 164 5.61 18.14 14.81
N ALA A 165 5.19 17.49 13.73
CA ALA A 165 4.85 18.17 12.47
C ALA A 165 3.67 19.12 12.67
N PHE A 166 2.66 18.74 13.44
CA PHE A 166 1.54 19.60 13.78
C PHE A 166 1.99 20.83 14.60
N GLY A 167 2.86 20.62 15.60
CA GLY A 167 3.46 21.70 16.37
C GLY A 167 4.27 22.67 15.51
N ALA A 168 5.04 22.14 14.55
CA ALA A 168 5.82 22.97 13.60
C ALA A 168 4.89 23.78 12.68
N LEU A 169 3.83 23.19 12.15
CA LEU A 169 2.88 23.80 11.23
C LEU A 169 2.14 24.99 11.86
N TYR A 170 1.74 24.86 13.11
CA TYR A 170 1.01 25.89 13.86
C TYR A 170 1.92 26.76 14.74
N SER A 171 3.24 26.70 14.53
CA SER A 171 4.18 27.57 15.19
C SER A 171 4.11 29.01 14.62
N PRO A 172 4.53 30.04 15.36
CA PRO A 172 4.59 31.41 14.86
C PRO A 172 5.47 31.56 13.60
N TRP A 173 6.41 30.66 13.40
CA TRP A 173 7.22 30.59 12.17
C TRP A 173 6.48 29.94 10.99
N GLY A 174 5.49 29.10 11.26
CA GLY A 174 4.63 28.48 10.25
C GLY A 174 3.48 29.40 9.80
N ASP A 175 3.07 30.37 10.62
CA ASP A 175 1.97 31.30 10.32
C ASP A 175 2.20 32.14 9.06
N GLN A 176 3.47 32.41 8.71
CA GLN A 176 3.79 33.08 7.45
C GLN A 176 3.45 32.24 6.22
N ALA A 177 3.38 30.91 6.38
CA ALA A 177 3.04 29.99 5.30
C ALA A 177 1.52 29.76 5.15
N ILE A 178 0.73 30.01 6.21
CA ILE A 178 -0.71 29.72 6.28
C ILE A 178 -1.54 31.01 6.57
N ALA A 179 -0.95 32.19 6.32
CA ALA A 179 -1.61 33.46 6.59
C ALA A 179 -3.06 33.48 6.05
N GLY A 180 -4.01 33.38 6.95
CA GLY A 180 -5.43 33.65 6.71
C GLY A 180 -6.46 32.60 7.07
N THR A 181 -6.13 31.41 7.57
CA THR A 181 -7.13 30.32 7.68
C THR A 181 -7.27 29.59 9.02
N ALA A 182 -6.41 29.83 10.01
CA ALA A 182 -6.57 29.19 11.32
C ALA A 182 -6.11 30.12 12.45
N GLU A 183 -6.86 30.14 13.56
CA GLU A 183 -6.34 30.67 14.82
C GLU A 183 -5.07 29.91 15.17
N SER A 184 -3.94 30.61 15.21
CA SER A 184 -2.65 30.03 15.61
C SER A 184 -2.74 29.52 17.04
N LEU A 185 -2.25 28.31 17.30
CA LEU A 185 -1.97 27.87 18.66
C LEU A 185 -1.03 28.89 19.33
N SER A 186 -1.20 29.14 20.63
CA SER A 186 -0.25 29.98 21.36
C SER A 186 1.18 29.48 21.07
N ALA A 187 2.14 30.41 20.94
CA ALA A 187 3.55 30.07 20.67
C ALA A 187 4.09 29.01 21.63
N THR A 188 3.63 29.04 22.89
CA THR A 188 3.99 28.05 23.91
C THR A 188 3.37 26.67 23.60
N GLY A 189 2.11 26.63 23.14
CA GLY A 189 1.42 25.39 22.82
C GLY A 189 2.02 24.68 21.60
N SER A 190 2.31 25.43 20.53
CA SER A 190 2.93 24.87 19.32
C SER A 190 4.37 24.37 19.60
N LEU A 191 5.16 25.10 20.39
CA LEU A 191 6.49 24.67 20.80
C LEU A 191 6.45 23.43 21.69
N ALA A 192 5.48 23.33 22.60
CA ALA A 192 5.30 22.15 23.43
C ALA A 192 4.95 20.91 22.60
N LEU A 193 4.08 21.04 21.60
CA LEU A 193 3.76 19.93 20.65
C LEU A 193 4.99 19.53 19.83
N LEU A 194 5.75 20.50 19.32
CA LEU A 194 6.96 20.24 18.55
C LEU A 194 8.00 19.50 19.38
N ILE A 195 8.36 20.01 20.56
CA ILE A 195 9.37 19.40 21.43
C ILE A 195 8.87 18.07 21.98
N GLY A 196 7.62 18.00 22.41
CA GLY A 196 7.03 16.77 22.93
C GLY A 196 6.96 15.66 21.89
N GLY A 197 6.55 15.98 20.67
CA GLY A 197 6.51 15.03 19.55
C GLY A 197 7.90 14.56 19.11
N LEU A 198 8.88 15.47 19.01
CA LEU A 198 10.27 15.11 18.72
C LEU A 198 10.86 14.28 19.86
N GLY A 199 10.62 14.67 21.11
CA GLY A 199 11.08 13.93 22.29
C GLY A 199 10.55 12.49 22.31
N LEU A 200 9.25 12.30 22.01
CA LEU A 200 8.65 10.98 21.90
C LEU A 200 9.30 10.16 20.78
N THR A 201 9.50 10.76 19.61
CA THR A 201 10.15 10.09 18.47
C THR A 201 11.56 9.65 18.83
N VAL A 202 12.37 10.55 19.39
CA VAL A 202 13.76 10.27 19.80
C VAL A 202 13.79 9.21 20.92
N ALA A 203 12.91 9.29 21.90
CA ALA A 203 12.81 8.28 22.95
C ALA A 203 12.50 6.88 22.38
N CYS A 204 11.56 6.78 21.44
CA CYS A 204 11.27 5.52 20.77
C CYS A 204 12.46 5.00 19.93
N MET A 205 13.20 5.89 19.26
CA MET A 205 14.43 5.51 18.55
C MET A 205 15.49 4.94 19.50
N ILE A 206 15.71 5.61 20.64
CA ILE A 206 16.65 5.16 21.67
C ILE A 206 16.21 3.79 22.23
N ILE A 207 14.94 3.65 22.63
CA ILE A 207 14.41 2.38 23.13
C ILE A 207 14.60 1.28 22.08
N ARG A 208 14.29 1.56 20.80
CA ARG A 208 14.47 0.60 19.72
C ARG A 208 15.92 0.19 19.54
N SER A 209 16.85 1.14 19.66
CA SER A 209 18.30 0.89 19.51
C SER A 209 18.88 0.03 20.63
N PHE A 210 18.35 0.17 21.85
CA PHE A 210 18.81 -0.63 23.01
C PHE A 210 18.00 -1.91 23.25
N LYS A 211 16.83 -2.03 22.58
CA LYS A 211 16.05 -3.25 22.66
C LYS A 211 16.72 -4.30 21.80
N ASP A 212 17.38 -5.24 22.43
CA ASP A 212 17.96 -6.41 21.78
C ASP A 212 16.81 -7.31 21.30
N ASP A 213 16.48 -7.19 20.04
CA ASP A 213 15.38 -7.92 19.43
C ASP A 213 15.92 -9.19 18.80
N LEU A 214 16.21 -10.18 19.63
CA LEU A 214 16.69 -11.51 19.21
C LEU A 214 15.69 -12.25 18.32
N GLY A 215 14.48 -11.72 18.15
CA GLY A 215 13.42 -12.37 17.39
C GLY A 215 12.94 -13.68 18.03
N PHE A 216 12.32 -14.51 17.24
CA PHE A 216 11.94 -15.88 17.63
C PHE A 216 12.26 -16.85 16.49
N HIS A 217 12.38 -18.11 16.82
CA HIS A 217 12.61 -19.17 15.85
C HIS A 217 11.37 -20.01 15.70
N VAL A 218 10.97 -20.22 14.43
CA VAL A 218 9.98 -21.23 14.07
C VAL A 218 10.74 -22.52 13.83
N HIS A 219 10.57 -23.49 14.69
CA HIS A 219 11.31 -24.76 14.59
C HIS A 219 10.85 -25.58 13.38
N LYS A 220 11.77 -26.37 12.84
CA LYS A 220 11.53 -27.21 11.67
C LYS A 220 10.26 -28.06 11.79
N GLU A 221 10.00 -28.65 12.94
CA GLU A 221 8.80 -29.47 13.19
C GLU A 221 7.51 -28.64 13.06
N GLU A 222 7.53 -27.42 13.59
CA GLU A 222 6.42 -26.48 13.50
C GLU A 222 6.18 -26.05 12.05
N VAL A 223 7.25 -25.78 11.29
CA VAL A 223 7.16 -25.47 9.85
C VAL A 223 6.47 -26.62 9.11
N ILE A 224 6.87 -27.86 9.36
CA ILE A 224 6.26 -29.05 8.74
C ILE A 224 4.78 -29.17 9.08
N GLN A 225 4.40 -28.90 10.33
CA GLN A 225 3.01 -28.94 10.77
C GLN A 225 2.18 -27.84 10.08
N ILE A 226 2.67 -26.62 10.05
CA ILE A 226 1.99 -25.47 9.40
C ILE A 226 1.77 -25.76 7.91
N GLU A 227 2.79 -26.27 7.21
CA GLU A 227 2.69 -26.61 5.79
C GLU A 227 1.62 -27.70 5.54
N LYS A 228 1.56 -28.68 6.42
CA LYS A 228 0.53 -29.75 6.35
C LYS A 228 -0.87 -29.18 6.58
N GLU A 229 -1.06 -28.35 7.59
CA GLU A 229 -2.35 -27.71 7.88
C GLU A 229 -2.81 -26.80 6.72
N LEU A 230 -1.87 -26.04 6.11
CA LEU A 230 -2.16 -25.21 4.95
C LEU A 230 -2.53 -26.06 3.72
N ALA A 231 -1.84 -27.18 3.50
CA ALA A 231 -2.16 -28.09 2.41
C ALA A 231 -3.56 -28.71 2.58
N GLU A 232 -3.92 -29.13 3.79
CA GLU A 232 -5.25 -29.63 4.11
C GLU A 232 -6.35 -28.56 3.94
N PHE A 233 -6.07 -27.32 4.37
CA PHE A 233 -6.99 -26.18 4.20
C PHE A 233 -7.24 -25.88 2.72
N ARG A 234 -6.18 -25.88 1.89
CA ARG A 234 -6.28 -25.70 0.44
C ARG A 234 -7.07 -26.83 -0.21
N ALA A 235 -6.81 -28.07 0.18
CA ALA A 235 -7.53 -29.25 -0.33
C ALA A 235 -9.04 -29.23 -0.01
N LYS A 236 -9.43 -28.68 1.15
CA LYS A 236 -10.83 -28.46 1.54
C LYS A 236 -11.49 -27.25 0.84
N GLY A 237 -10.84 -26.64 -0.15
CA GLY A 237 -11.32 -25.48 -0.90
C GLY A 237 -11.37 -24.20 -0.07
N GLY A 238 -10.54 -24.08 0.96
CA GLY A 238 -10.45 -22.89 1.80
C GLY A 238 -11.68 -22.63 2.67
N LYS A 239 -12.50 -23.63 2.91
CA LYS A 239 -13.63 -23.54 3.86
C LYS A 239 -13.12 -23.90 5.26
N ARG A 240 -13.33 -22.99 6.22
CA ARG A 240 -13.22 -23.26 7.65
C ARG A 240 -14.49 -23.90 8.15
#